data_25db1a00a23d6f66bfbd4a6cea0cd212
#
_entry.id   25db1a00a23d6f66bfbd4a6cea0cd212
#
_cell.length_a   1.000
_cell.length_b   1.000
_cell.length_c   1.000
_cell.angle_alpha   90.00
_cell.angle_beta   90.00
_cell.angle_gamma   90.00
#
_symmetry.space_group_name_H-M   'P 1'
#
loop_
_entity.id
_entity.type
_entity.pdbx_description
1 polymer ?
#
loop_
_entity_poly.entity_id
_entity_poly.type
_entity_poly.pdbx_seq_one_letter_code
_entity_poly.pdbx_strand_id
1 'polypeptide(L)'
;FSCICGGTYMSKISKSIVISEFLWLLFFAVVFLKFDYTRTTLAVVNAIVWLCIVLVFSIIILQFLTRQAFTKVRGILLVLIFLIIDQGIKALLYFAPSEISIPVIPNILSILVILNKYQTLVLQAADKFASPYIVACAKLLLLPFFLLLLYLLSKSKNRFNFKTPIGYAGVTLISSAILSTVLDSLIYKGTPDYFYLIPLYSSVDLKDVFAFLGAGCILSIISTNEKNMQKKTTNMEAK
;
A
#
# COMPACT_ATOMS: atom_id res chain seq x y z
N PHE A 1 -5.03 -22.41 26.42
CA PHE A 1 -5.57 -21.51 25.39
C PHE A 1 -5.35 -22.11 24.00
N SER A 2 -6.41 -22.39 23.30
CA SER A 2 -6.63 -23.39 22.29
C SER A 2 -6.06 -23.06 20.91
N CYS A 3 -5.43 -24.04 20.31
CA CYS A 3 -4.88 -24.14 18.94
C CYS A 3 -5.91 -23.96 17.78
N ILE A 4 -7.18 -23.68 18.05
CA ILE A 4 -8.24 -23.64 17.02
C ILE A 4 -8.31 -22.28 16.30
N CYS A 5 -7.79 -21.20 16.88
CA CYS A 5 -7.79 -19.85 16.25
C CYS A 5 -6.68 -19.64 15.20
N GLY A 6 -5.67 -20.50 15.14
CA GLY A 6 -4.52 -20.30 14.24
C GLY A 6 -4.84 -20.44 12.76
N GLY A 7 -5.67 -21.39 12.38
CA GLY A 7 -5.94 -21.70 10.97
C GLY A 7 -6.71 -20.61 10.21
N THR A 8 -7.76 -20.07 10.81
CA THR A 8 -8.56 -19.01 10.20
C THR A 8 -7.85 -17.66 10.14
N TYR A 9 -6.92 -17.43 11.06
CA TYR A 9 -6.14 -16.20 11.14
C TYR A 9 -5.03 -16.18 10.08
N MET A 10 -4.27 -17.25 9.95
CA MET A 10 -3.25 -17.42 8.90
C MET A 10 -3.86 -17.33 7.51
N SER A 11 -5.07 -17.88 7.31
CA SER A 11 -5.83 -17.73 6.05
C SER A 11 -6.12 -16.29 5.68
N LYS A 12 -6.43 -15.41 6.66
CA LYS A 12 -6.70 -13.99 6.39
C LYS A 12 -5.45 -13.20 6.05
N ILE A 13 -4.32 -13.49 6.71
CA ILE A 13 -3.02 -12.89 6.38
C ILE A 13 -2.64 -13.26 4.95
N SER A 14 -2.66 -14.54 4.62
CA SER A 14 -2.33 -15.02 3.27
C SER A 14 -3.23 -14.38 2.21
N LYS A 15 -4.53 -14.25 2.48
CA LYS A 15 -5.47 -13.58 1.57
C LYS A 15 -5.15 -12.11 1.38
N SER A 16 -4.79 -11.40 2.45
CA SER A 16 -4.40 -9.98 2.36
C SER A 16 -3.17 -9.80 1.50
N ILE A 17 -2.18 -10.66 1.65
CA ILE A 17 -0.95 -10.66 0.85
C ILE A 17 -1.28 -10.95 -0.62
N VAL A 18 -2.05 -11.99 -0.92
CA VAL A 18 -2.42 -12.34 -2.30
C VAL A 18 -3.14 -11.17 -2.99
N ILE A 19 -4.04 -10.49 -2.29
CA ILE A 19 -4.73 -9.32 -2.86
C ILE A 19 -3.75 -8.16 -3.08
N SER A 20 -2.84 -7.92 -2.15
CA SER A 20 -1.80 -6.89 -2.30
C SER A 20 -0.91 -7.17 -3.52
N GLU A 21 -0.43 -8.40 -3.67
CA GLU A 21 0.38 -8.80 -4.83
C GLU A 21 -0.39 -8.66 -6.14
N PHE A 22 -1.69 -8.98 -6.14
CA PHE A 22 -2.55 -8.76 -7.29
C PHE A 22 -2.69 -7.27 -7.66
N LEU A 23 -2.77 -6.38 -6.66
CA LEU A 23 -2.78 -4.94 -6.91
C LEU A 23 -1.46 -4.46 -7.52
N TRP A 24 -0.32 -5.00 -7.09
CA TRP A 24 0.98 -4.74 -7.71
C TRP A 24 1.04 -5.25 -9.15
N LEU A 25 0.51 -6.44 -9.43
CA LEU A 25 0.40 -6.95 -10.81
C LEU A 25 -0.44 -6.02 -11.69
N LEU A 26 -1.55 -5.50 -11.17
CA LEU A 26 -2.36 -4.51 -11.90
C LEU A 26 -1.58 -3.21 -12.15
N PHE A 27 -0.82 -2.74 -11.19
CA PHE A 27 0.06 -1.58 -11.36
C PHE A 27 1.07 -1.82 -12.49
N PHE A 28 1.78 -2.94 -12.48
CA PHE A 28 2.72 -3.28 -13.56
C PHE A 28 2.03 -3.46 -14.92
N ALA A 29 0.83 -4.06 -14.94
CA ALA A 29 0.07 -4.16 -16.17
C ALA A 29 -0.23 -2.78 -16.77
N VAL A 30 -0.61 -1.79 -15.94
CA VAL A 30 -0.81 -0.40 -16.39
C VAL A 30 0.50 0.20 -16.92
N VAL A 31 1.63 -0.02 -16.23
CA VAL A 31 2.95 0.46 -16.69
C VAL A 31 3.32 -0.15 -18.05
N PHE A 32 3.16 -1.47 -18.21
CA PHE A 32 3.45 -2.17 -19.46
C PHE A 32 2.53 -1.75 -20.62
N LEU A 33 1.27 -1.47 -20.33
CA LEU A 33 0.32 -1.03 -21.36
C LEU A 33 0.57 0.41 -21.82
N LYS A 34 1.00 1.27 -20.87
CA LYS A 34 1.17 2.68 -21.13
C LYS A 34 2.51 3.03 -21.80
N PHE A 35 3.57 2.30 -21.45
CA PHE A 35 4.92 2.62 -21.88
C PHE A 35 5.50 1.50 -22.73
N ASP A 36 5.53 1.68 -24.06
CA ASP A 36 6.02 0.67 -25.01
C ASP A 36 7.47 0.22 -24.74
N TYR A 37 8.32 1.14 -24.26
CA TYR A 37 9.73 0.85 -23.95
C TYR A 37 9.91 -0.10 -22.75
N THR A 38 8.88 -0.34 -21.96
CA THR A 38 8.93 -1.28 -20.82
C THR A 38 8.66 -2.73 -21.22
N ARG A 39 8.26 -3.00 -22.48
CA ARG A 39 7.92 -4.34 -22.98
C ARG A 39 9.17 -5.17 -23.29
N THR A 40 10.08 -5.28 -22.34
CA THR A 40 11.31 -6.06 -22.47
C THR A 40 11.31 -7.23 -21.51
N THR A 41 12.03 -8.31 -21.84
CA THR A 41 12.22 -9.44 -20.92
C THR A 41 12.79 -8.99 -19.56
N LEU A 42 13.73 -8.03 -19.62
CA LEU A 42 14.36 -7.51 -18.40
C LEU A 42 13.36 -6.75 -17.51
N ALA A 43 12.41 -6.02 -18.12
CA ALA A 43 11.35 -5.33 -17.35
C ALA A 43 10.40 -6.34 -16.67
N VAL A 44 10.07 -7.45 -17.31
CA VAL A 44 9.27 -8.54 -16.69
C VAL A 44 10.03 -9.16 -15.53
N VAL A 45 11.33 -9.45 -15.69
CA VAL A 45 12.18 -9.97 -14.60
C VAL A 45 12.20 -8.97 -13.43
N ASN A 46 12.33 -7.67 -13.72
CA ASN A 46 12.30 -6.63 -12.69
C ASN A 46 10.99 -6.63 -11.92
N ALA A 47 9.85 -6.69 -12.60
CA ALA A 47 8.54 -6.75 -11.95
C ALA A 47 8.43 -7.98 -11.03
N ILE A 48 8.92 -9.15 -11.46
CA ILE A 48 8.94 -10.37 -10.65
C ILE A 48 9.82 -10.19 -9.41
N VAL A 49 11.04 -9.66 -9.58
CA VAL A 49 11.96 -9.41 -8.45
C VAL A 49 11.32 -8.45 -7.45
N TRP A 50 10.69 -7.37 -7.92
CA TRP A 50 9.98 -6.44 -7.04
C TRP A 50 8.84 -7.11 -6.28
N LEU A 51 8.02 -7.91 -6.94
CA LEU A 51 6.95 -8.68 -6.30
C LEU A 51 7.49 -9.60 -5.20
N CYS A 52 8.61 -10.28 -5.43
CA CYS A 52 9.26 -11.10 -4.40
C CYS A 52 9.72 -10.28 -3.20
N ILE A 53 10.30 -9.08 -3.43
CA ILE A 53 10.72 -8.17 -2.36
C ILE A 53 9.50 -7.70 -1.55
N VAL A 54 8.44 -7.25 -2.22
CA VAL A 54 7.21 -6.79 -1.59
C VAL A 54 6.52 -7.92 -0.83
N LEU A 55 6.51 -9.14 -1.36
CA LEU A 55 5.95 -10.32 -0.69
C LEU A 55 6.64 -10.58 0.66
N VAL A 56 7.97 -10.62 0.69
CA VAL A 56 8.72 -10.82 1.93
C VAL A 56 8.44 -9.69 2.92
N PHE A 57 8.44 -8.45 2.44
CA PHE A 57 8.18 -7.26 3.27
C PHE A 57 6.74 -7.27 3.83
N SER A 58 5.76 -7.65 3.01
CA SER A 58 4.35 -7.79 3.40
C SER A 58 4.16 -8.86 4.49
N ILE A 59 4.84 -9.99 4.39
CA ILE A 59 4.81 -11.05 5.42
C ILE A 59 5.34 -10.50 6.74
N ILE A 60 6.51 -9.84 6.73
CA ILE A 60 7.14 -9.29 7.93
C ILE A 60 6.24 -8.25 8.58
N ILE A 61 5.75 -7.27 7.80
CA ILE A 61 4.89 -6.19 8.33
C ILE A 61 3.60 -6.75 8.91
N LEU A 62 2.90 -7.64 8.18
CA LEU A 62 1.63 -8.17 8.67
C LEU A 62 1.82 -9.04 9.90
N GLN A 63 2.86 -9.86 9.96
CA GLN A 63 3.17 -10.63 11.17
C GLN A 63 3.45 -9.72 12.36
N PHE A 64 4.21 -8.64 12.17
CA PHE A 64 4.49 -7.66 13.21
C PHE A 64 3.20 -6.97 13.68
N LEU A 65 2.42 -6.44 12.74
CA LEU A 65 1.19 -5.68 13.05
C LEU A 65 0.12 -6.55 13.71
N THR A 66 0.01 -7.81 13.32
CA THR A 66 -1.11 -8.65 13.72
C THR A 66 -0.86 -9.50 14.98
N ARG A 67 0.39 -9.66 15.40
CA ARG A 67 0.75 -10.39 16.64
C ARG A 67 0.38 -9.64 17.92
N GLN A 68 0.05 -8.38 17.84
CA GLN A 68 -0.10 -7.54 19.02
C GLN A 68 -1.56 -7.12 19.24
N ALA A 69 -1.97 -7.00 20.51
CA ALA A 69 -3.27 -6.41 20.85
C ALA A 69 -3.33 -4.94 20.38
N PHE A 70 -4.31 -4.61 19.55
CA PHE A 70 -4.48 -3.27 19.01
C PHE A 70 -5.29 -2.40 19.97
N THR A 71 -4.67 -1.31 20.42
CA THR A 71 -5.36 -0.17 21.04
C THR A 71 -5.36 1.01 20.08
N LYS A 72 -6.27 1.96 20.24
CA LYS A 72 -6.31 3.18 19.42
C LYS A 72 -4.99 3.96 19.48
N VAL A 73 -4.43 4.10 20.68
CA VAL A 73 -3.14 4.80 20.90
C VAL A 73 -2.03 4.13 20.12
N ARG A 74 -1.96 2.80 20.17
CA ARG A 74 -0.96 2.04 19.45
C ARG A 74 -1.10 2.18 17.93
N GLY A 75 -2.34 2.19 17.41
CA GLY A 75 -2.59 2.45 16.00
C GLY A 75 -2.04 3.81 15.56
N ILE A 76 -2.28 4.86 16.33
CA ILE A 76 -1.74 6.20 16.07
C ILE A 76 -0.21 6.20 16.13
N LEU A 77 0.38 5.58 17.14
CA LEU A 77 1.85 5.48 17.24
C LEU A 77 2.47 4.75 16.04
N LEU A 78 1.85 3.68 15.57
CA LEU A 78 2.33 2.95 14.39
C LEU A 78 2.21 3.78 13.11
N VAL A 79 1.13 4.55 12.94
CA VAL A 79 1.01 5.51 11.83
C VAL A 79 2.17 6.51 11.87
N LEU A 80 2.46 7.08 13.03
CA LEU A 80 3.58 8.03 13.18
C LEU A 80 4.94 7.36 12.91
N ILE A 81 5.16 6.14 13.39
CA ILE A 81 6.42 5.40 13.15
C ILE A 81 6.62 5.17 11.65
N PHE A 82 5.61 4.64 10.94
CA PHE A 82 5.70 4.40 9.50
C PHE A 82 5.91 5.70 8.71
N LEU A 83 5.24 6.78 9.14
CA LEU A 83 5.41 8.11 8.56
C LEU A 83 6.84 8.62 8.75
N ILE A 84 7.39 8.51 9.97
CA ILE A 84 8.76 8.93 10.29
C ILE A 84 9.79 8.10 9.50
N ILE A 85 9.58 6.80 9.36
CA ILE A 85 10.48 5.93 8.58
C ILE A 85 10.49 6.37 7.11
N ASP A 86 9.32 6.50 6.48
CA ASP A 86 9.22 6.88 5.06
C ASP A 86 9.78 8.28 4.83
N GLN A 87 9.36 9.28 5.61
CA GLN A 87 9.83 10.66 5.47
C GLN A 87 11.31 10.82 5.86
N GLY A 88 11.78 10.05 6.84
CA GLY A 88 13.19 10.04 7.23
C GLY A 88 14.10 9.53 6.11
N ILE A 89 13.73 8.43 5.45
CA ILE A 89 14.46 7.91 4.28
C ILE A 89 14.47 8.96 3.17
N LYS A 90 13.31 9.56 2.84
CA LYS A 90 13.19 10.61 1.83
C LYS A 90 14.06 11.82 2.14
N ALA A 91 14.03 12.30 3.39
CA ALA A 91 14.84 13.44 3.80
C ALA A 91 16.35 13.14 3.70
N LEU A 92 16.78 11.98 4.18
CA LEU A 92 18.19 11.57 4.10
C LEU A 92 18.69 11.49 2.67
N LEU A 93 17.87 10.98 1.75
CA LEU A 93 18.28 10.82 0.35
C LEU A 93 18.11 12.10 -0.45
N TYR A 94 17.02 12.86 -0.24
CA TYR A 94 16.69 14.06 -1.01
C TYR A 94 17.61 15.25 -0.70
N PHE A 95 17.98 15.41 0.58
CA PHE A 95 18.86 16.50 1.01
C PHE A 95 20.34 16.09 1.08
N ALA A 96 20.71 14.93 0.57
CA ALA A 96 22.10 14.50 0.52
C ALA A 96 22.94 15.47 -0.34
N PRO A 97 24.20 15.75 0.06
CA PRO A 97 25.06 16.70 -0.64
C PRO A 97 25.41 16.32 -2.10
N SER A 98 25.28 15.05 -2.45
CA SER A 98 25.50 14.51 -3.79
C SER A 98 24.34 13.59 -4.17
N GLU A 99 24.06 13.48 -5.46
CA GLU A 99 23.09 12.49 -5.96
C GLU A 99 23.53 11.09 -5.55
N ILE A 100 22.78 10.50 -4.62
CA ILE A 100 23.02 9.13 -4.16
C ILE A 100 22.37 8.17 -5.14
N SER A 101 23.17 7.34 -5.80
CA SER A 101 22.72 6.22 -6.59
C SER A 101 23.38 4.94 -6.07
N ILE A 102 22.63 4.10 -5.37
CA ILE A 102 23.12 2.85 -4.79
C ILE A 102 22.47 1.69 -5.55
N PRO A 103 23.22 0.95 -6.37
CA PRO A 103 22.69 -0.25 -7.01
C PRO A 103 22.48 -1.34 -5.96
N VAL A 104 21.22 -1.69 -5.71
CA VAL A 104 20.83 -2.80 -4.80
C VAL A 104 20.93 -4.12 -5.54
N ILE A 105 20.40 -4.17 -6.76
CA ILE A 105 20.55 -5.28 -7.70
C ILE A 105 20.98 -4.65 -9.05
N PRO A 106 22.21 -4.94 -9.53
CA PRO A 106 22.73 -4.34 -10.74
C PRO A 106 21.75 -4.46 -11.92
N ASN A 107 21.53 -3.39 -12.66
CA ASN A 107 20.62 -3.28 -13.80
C ASN A 107 19.14 -3.58 -13.54
N ILE A 108 18.74 -3.81 -12.27
CA ILE A 108 17.36 -4.14 -11.89
C ILE A 108 16.82 -3.10 -10.93
N LEU A 109 17.46 -2.90 -9.78
CA LEU A 109 16.95 -2.05 -8.69
C LEU A 109 18.06 -1.17 -8.14
N SER A 110 17.81 0.14 -8.10
CA SER A 110 18.69 1.11 -7.42
C SER A 110 17.92 1.92 -6.38
N ILE A 111 18.63 2.37 -5.36
CA ILE A 111 18.16 3.45 -4.50
C ILE A 111 18.63 4.76 -5.15
N LEU A 112 17.69 5.49 -5.74
CA LEU A 112 17.91 6.75 -6.42
C LEU A 112 16.66 7.60 -6.28
N VAL A 113 16.79 8.81 -5.70
CA VAL A 113 15.63 9.69 -5.55
C VAL A 113 15.22 10.28 -6.90
N ILE A 114 13.99 10.01 -7.26
CA ILE A 114 13.33 10.63 -8.43
C ILE A 114 12.16 11.45 -7.93
N LEU A 115 12.22 12.77 -8.15
CA LEU A 115 11.11 13.64 -7.79
C LEU A 115 10.01 13.56 -8.85
N ASN A 116 8.94 12.85 -8.55
CA ASN A 116 7.74 12.79 -9.37
C ASN A 116 6.91 14.08 -9.20
N LYS A 117 7.07 15.01 -10.12
CA LYS A 117 6.36 16.32 -10.10
C LYS A 117 4.87 16.18 -10.43
N TYR A 118 4.44 15.12 -11.10
CA TYR A 118 3.02 14.85 -11.36
C TYR A 118 2.27 14.40 -10.11
N GLN A 119 2.96 13.85 -9.11
CA GLN A 119 2.45 13.46 -7.79
C GLN A 119 1.37 12.35 -7.80
N THR A 120 0.79 12.03 -8.94
CA THR A 120 -0.17 10.92 -9.12
C THR A 120 -0.06 10.34 -10.52
N LEU A 121 -0.34 9.03 -10.67
CA LEU A 121 -0.40 8.37 -11.97
C LEU A 121 -1.46 9.00 -12.90
N VAL A 122 -2.56 9.49 -12.34
CA VAL A 122 -3.64 10.12 -13.12
C VAL A 122 -3.15 11.42 -13.75
N LEU A 123 -2.48 12.29 -12.99
CA LEU A 123 -1.93 13.53 -13.51
C LEU A 123 -0.81 13.27 -14.51
N GLN A 124 0.05 12.30 -14.23
CA GLN A 124 1.09 11.85 -15.15
C GLN A 124 0.50 11.28 -16.44
N ALA A 125 -0.59 10.49 -16.33
CA ALA A 125 -1.28 9.96 -17.50
C ALA A 125 -1.92 11.04 -18.37
N ALA A 126 -2.36 12.13 -17.76
CA ALA A 126 -2.98 13.27 -18.44
C ALA A 126 -1.96 14.34 -18.89
N ASP A 127 -0.67 14.12 -18.58
CA ASP A 127 0.41 15.12 -18.78
C ASP A 127 0.06 16.50 -18.21
N LYS A 128 -0.51 16.51 -17.00
CA LYS A 128 -0.97 17.74 -16.33
C LYS A 128 -0.29 17.92 -14.99
N PHE A 129 0.20 19.12 -14.75
CA PHE A 129 0.72 19.53 -13.45
C PHE A 129 -0.37 20.23 -12.65
N ALA A 130 -0.45 19.91 -11.38
CA ALA A 130 -1.31 20.60 -10.43
C ALA A 130 -0.48 21.23 -9.32
N SER A 131 -1.01 22.31 -8.73
CA SER A 131 -0.35 22.93 -7.57
C SER A 131 -0.15 21.90 -6.45
N PRO A 132 1.06 21.81 -5.87
CA PRO A 132 1.34 20.87 -4.78
C PRO A 132 0.39 21.03 -3.59
N TYR A 133 -0.02 22.24 -3.29
CA TYR A 133 -0.95 22.53 -2.20
C TYR A 133 -2.36 22.02 -2.49
N ILE A 134 -2.85 22.18 -3.73
CA ILE A 134 -4.16 21.63 -4.15
C ILE A 134 -4.13 20.11 -4.06
N VAL A 135 -3.04 19.48 -4.53
CA VAL A 135 -2.85 18.03 -4.46
C VAL A 135 -2.77 17.57 -3.00
N ALA A 136 -2.04 18.28 -2.14
CA ALA A 136 -1.97 18.00 -0.71
C ALA A 136 -3.35 18.08 -0.04
N CYS A 137 -4.12 19.13 -0.31
CA CYS A 137 -5.49 19.28 0.21
C CYS A 137 -6.41 18.15 -0.26
N ALA A 138 -6.37 17.80 -1.55
CA ALA A 138 -7.15 16.71 -2.10
C ALA A 138 -6.79 15.36 -1.45
N LYS A 139 -5.49 15.08 -1.28
CA LYS A 139 -5.00 13.88 -0.59
C LYS A 139 -5.40 13.88 0.89
N LEU A 140 -5.33 15.02 1.58
CA LEU A 140 -5.74 15.13 2.98
C LEU A 140 -7.23 14.80 3.16
N LEU A 141 -8.08 15.20 2.22
CA LEU A 141 -9.52 14.87 2.24
C LEU A 141 -9.78 13.37 2.02
N LEU A 142 -8.86 12.63 1.41
CA LEU A 142 -9.01 11.18 1.25
C LEU A 142 -9.03 10.45 2.61
N LEU A 143 -8.32 10.94 3.62
CA LEU A 143 -8.25 10.28 4.92
C LEU A 143 -9.61 10.28 5.65
N PRO A 144 -10.28 11.40 5.91
CA PRO A 144 -11.61 11.38 6.52
C PRO A 144 -12.65 10.67 5.64
N PHE A 145 -12.57 10.78 4.31
CA PHE A 145 -13.44 10.04 3.39
C PHE A 145 -13.24 8.53 3.53
N PHE A 146 -12.01 8.06 3.57
CA PHE A 146 -11.68 6.65 3.78
C PHE A 146 -12.20 6.14 5.14
N LEU A 147 -11.97 6.90 6.22
CA LEU A 147 -12.46 6.52 7.56
C LEU A 147 -13.99 6.52 7.63
N LEU A 148 -14.66 7.49 6.98
CA LEU A 148 -16.11 7.54 6.87
C LEU A 148 -16.64 6.33 6.09
N LEU A 149 -16.02 5.97 4.97
CA LEU A 149 -16.39 4.79 4.18
C LEU A 149 -16.30 3.51 5.04
N LEU A 150 -15.22 3.31 5.77
CA LEU A 150 -15.08 2.16 6.68
C LEU A 150 -16.12 2.15 7.79
N TYR A 151 -16.45 3.32 8.33
CA TYR A 151 -17.49 3.47 9.33
C TYR A 151 -18.88 3.08 8.76
N LEU A 152 -19.23 3.58 7.57
CA LEU A 152 -20.49 3.24 6.90
C LEU A 152 -20.57 1.74 6.56
N LEU A 153 -19.49 1.15 6.05
CA LEU A 153 -19.40 -0.28 5.80
C LEU A 153 -19.58 -1.09 7.10
N SER A 154 -19.00 -0.64 8.22
CA SER A 154 -19.15 -1.32 9.51
C SER A 154 -20.56 -1.25 10.07
N LYS A 155 -21.35 -0.22 9.72
CA LYS A 155 -22.76 -0.06 10.09
C LYS A 155 -23.74 -0.77 9.15
N SER A 156 -23.31 -1.14 7.96
CA SER A 156 -24.13 -1.86 6.99
C SER A 156 -24.71 -3.15 7.58
N LYS A 157 -25.87 -3.62 7.04
CA LYS A 157 -26.48 -4.90 7.42
C LYS A 157 -25.48 -6.08 7.34
N ASN A 158 -24.51 -5.99 6.47
CA ASN A 158 -23.46 -6.98 6.28
C ASN A 158 -22.34 -6.91 7.37
N ARG A 159 -22.32 -5.88 8.20
CA ARG A 159 -21.44 -5.67 9.36
C ARG A 159 -20.00 -6.14 9.15
N PHE A 160 -19.30 -5.48 8.21
CA PHE A 160 -17.87 -5.74 8.02
C PHE A 160 -17.12 -5.43 9.32
N ASN A 161 -16.46 -6.44 9.89
CA ASN A 161 -15.74 -6.26 11.15
C ASN A 161 -14.29 -5.81 10.92
N PHE A 162 -14.09 -4.50 10.85
CA PHE A 162 -12.75 -3.90 10.78
C PHE A 162 -12.03 -3.86 12.13
N LYS A 163 -12.69 -4.25 13.24
CA LYS A 163 -12.05 -4.34 14.56
C LYS A 163 -11.24 -5.62 14.75
N THR A 164 -10.75 -6.20 13.67
CA THR A 164 -9.84 -7.36 13.67
C THR A 164 -8.39 -6.85 13.57
N PRO A 165 -7.39 -7.63 13.99
CA PRO A 165 -5.99 -7.25 13.81
C PRO A 165 -5.63 -6.88 12.37
N ILE A 166 -6.17 -7.61 11.38
CA ILE A 166 -5.98 -7.31 9.96
C ILE A 166 -6.67 -6.00 9.55
N GLY A 167 -7.86 -5.72 10.07
CA GLY A 167 -8.54 -4.45 9.82
C GLY A 167 -7.78 -3.27 10.38
N TYR A 168 -7.27 -3.39 11.60
CA TYR A 168 -6.40 -2.36 12.17
C TYR A 168 -5.11 -2.19 11.39
N ALA A 169 -4.46 -3.28 10.95
CA ALA A 169 -3.29 -3.22 10.10
C ALA A 169 -3.58 -2.45 8.80
N GLY A 170 -4.69 -2.79 8.13
CA GLY A 170 -5.11 -2.10 6.90
C GLY A 170 -5.35 -0.61 7.10
N VAL A 171 -6.09 -0.23 8.15
CA VAL A 171 -6.35 1.19 8.49
C VAL A 171 -5.04 1.92 8.79
N THR A 172 -4.15 1.33 9.59
CA THR A 172 -2.86 1.92 9.94
C THR A 172 -2.00 2.17 8.71
N LEU A 173 -1.86 1.16 7.83
CA LEU A 173 -1.04 1.24 6.63
C LEU A 173 -1.57 2.28 5.63
N ILE A 174 -2.89 2.27 5.35
CA ILE A 174 -3.49 3.25 4.43
C ILE A 174 -3.39 4.67 5.00
N SER A 175 -3.64 4.85 6.31
CA SER A 175 -3.51 6.17 6.94
C SER A 175 -2.08 6.69 6.86
N SER A 176 -1.07 5.84 7.08
CA SER A 176 0.34 6.20 6.95
C SER A 176 0.67 6.60 5.51
N ALA A 177 0.19 5.84 4.52
CA ALA A 177 0.42 6.13 3.11
C ALA A 177 -0.21 7.47 2.70
N ILE A 178 -1.47 7.73 3.10
CA ILE A 178 -2.15 8.99 2.79
C ILE A 178 -1.40 10.16 3.42
N LEU A 179 -1.05 10.10 4.70
CA LEU A 179 -0.33 11.18 5.39
C LEU A 179 1.05 11.40 4.79
N SER A 180 1.77 10.33 4.42
CA SER A 180 3.05 10.46 3.74
C SER A 180 2.91 11.19 2.41
N THR A 181 1.91 10.86 1.59
CA THR A 181 1.70 11.56 0.31
C THR A 181 1.32 13.04 0.48
N VAL A 182 0.65 13.41 1.57
CA VAL A 182 0.36 14.81 1.92
C VAL A 182 1.66 15.54 2.23
N LEU A 183 2.50 14.97 3.10
CA LEU A 183 3.81 15.56 3.46
C LEU A 183 4.72 15.67 2.24
N ASP A 184 4.76 14.67 1.36
CA ASP A 184 5.52 14.73 0.11
C ASP A 184 5.16 15.98 -0.69
N SER A 185 3.87 16.22 -0.88
CA SER A 185 3.38 17.38 -1.64
C SER A 185 3.71 18.71 -0.98
N LEU A 186 3.68 18.79 0.35
CA LEU A 186 3.95 20.02 1.11
C LEU A 186 5.45 20.32 1.22
N ILE A 187 6.27 19.31 1.51
CA ILE A 187 7.71 19.49 1.79
C ILE A 187 8.50 19.55 0.49
N TYR A 188 8.33 18.57 -0.39
CA TYR A 188 9.15 18.40 -1.60
C TYR A 188 8.51 19.00 -2.85
N LYS A 189 7.26 19.48 -2.77
CA LYS A 189 6.48 19.97 -3.92
C LYS A 189 6.34 18.93 -5.04
N GLY A 190 6.44 17.69 -4.69
CA GLY A 190 6.38 16.51 -5.55
C GLY A 190 6.35 15.25 -4.70
N THR A 191 6.57 14.11 -5.29
CA THR A 191 6.71 12.84 -4.58
C THR A 191 8.13 12.32 -4.80
N PRO A 192 9.02 12.35 -3.79
CA PRO A 192 10.34 11.76 -3.90
C PRO A 192 10.23 10.24 -3.72
N ASP A 193 10.24 9.52 -4.82
CA ASP A 193 10.27 8.07 -4.85
C ASP A 193 11.75 7.61 -4.89
N TYR A 194 12.10 6.56 -4.17
CA TYR A 194 13.52 6.22 -3.97
C TYR A 194 13.91 4.77 -4.32
N PHE A 195 12.98 3.90 -4.61
CA PHE A 195 13.25 2.62 -5.25
C PHE A 195 13.05 2.75 -6.75
N TYR A 196 14.15 2.87 -7.48
CA TYR A 196 14.12 2.99 -8.93
C TYR A 196 14.22 1.63 -9.60
N LEU A 197 13.18 1.25 -10.29
CA LEU A 197 13.05 0.02 -11.07
C LEU A 197 13.60 0.28 -12.47
N ILE A 198 14.89 0.05 -12.66
CA ILE A 198 15.66 0.51 -13.83
C ILE A 198 15.00 0.12 -15.16
N PRO A 199 14.67 -1.16 -15.44
CA PRO A 199 14.09 -1.56 -16.72
C PRO A 199 12.65 -1.10 -16.94
N LEU A 200 11.95 -0.71 -15.85
CA LEU A 200 10.59 -0.20 -15.91
C LEU A 200 10.53 1.32 -16.01
N TYR A 201 11.68 1.99 -15.86
CA TYR A 201 11.74 3.46 -15.77
C TYR A 201 10.70 4.01 -14.79
N SER A 202 10.44 3.26 -13.73
CA SER A 202 9.44 3.57 -12.71
C SER A 202 10.09 3.64 -11.35
N SER A 203 9.60 4.53 -10.52
CA SER A 203 10.02 4.67 -9.14
C SER A 203 8.85 4.43 -8.20
N VAL A 204 9.15 3.85 -7.06
CA VAL A 204 8.18 3.56 -5.99
C VAL A 204 8.85 3.82 -4.64
N ASP A 205 8.08 3.88 -3.57
CA ASP A 205 8.59 4.05 -2.22
C ASP A 205 7.80 3.21 -1.19
N LEU A 206 8.12 3.35 0.10
CA LEU A 206 7.47 2.59 1.16
C LEU A 206 5.98 2.91 1.30
N LYS A 207 5.55 4.16 1.05
CA LYS A 207 4.13 4.51 1.14
C LYS A 207 3.29 3.72 0.13
N ASP A 208 3.84 3.41 -1.06
CA ASP A 208 3.14 2.63 -2.08
C ASP A 208 2.96 1.18 -1.62
N VAL A 209 4.01 0.60 -0.97
CA VAL A 209 3.90 -0.72 -0.34
C VAL A 209 2.84 -0.70 0.75
N PHE A 210 2.81 0.33 1.60
CA PHE A 210 1.80 0.46 2.66
C PHE A 210 0.38 0.62 2.07
N ALA A 211 0.22 1.39 1.00
CA ALA A 211 -1.07 1.58 0.35
C ALA A 211 -1.64 0.27 -0.20
N PHE A 212 -0.85 -0.48 -0.98
CA PHE A 212 -1.30 -1.74 -1.57
C PHE A 212 -1.52 -2.82 -0.51
N LEU A 213 -0.63 -2.95 0.48
CA LEU A 213 -0.78 -3.92 1.56
C LEU A 213 -1.99 -3.59 2.44
N GLY A 214 -2.19 -2.32 2.76
CA GLY A 214 -3.34 -1.84 3.50
C GLY A 214 -4.66 -2.08 2.76
N ALA A 215 -4.70 -1.80 1.46
CA ALA A 215 -5.85 -2.12 0.60
C ALA A 215 -6.12 -3.64 0.57
N GLY A 216 -5.08 -4.46 0.45
CA GLY A 216 -5.17 -5.92 0.53
C GLY A 216 -5.82 -6.39 1.84
N CYS A 217 -5.45 -5.78 2.98
CA CYS A 217 -6.06 -6.08 4.29
C CYS A 217 -7.56 -5.75 4.32
N ILE A 218 -7.96 -4.56 3.85
CA ILE A 218 -9.36 -4.13 3.84
C ILE A 218 -10.20 -5.01 2.91
N LEU A 219 -9.73 -5.24 1.68
CA LEU A 219 -10.41 -6.06 0.69
C LEU A 219 -10.54 -7.52 1.13
N SER A 220 -9.57 -8.05 1.88
CA SER A 220 -9.64 -9.42 2.43
C SER A 220 -10.78 -9.58 3.43
N ILE A 221 -11.09 -8.54 4.22
CA ILE A 221 -12.22 -8.53 5.16
C ILE A 221 -13.54 -8.51 4.40
N ILE A 222 -13.66 -7.61 3.41
CA ILE A 222 -14.87 -7.46 2.61
C ILE A 222 -15.20 -8.78 1.94
N SER A 223 -14.26 -9.37 1.19
CA SER A 223 -14.47 -10.61 0.44
C SER A 223 -14.67 -11.87 1.31
N THR A 224 -14.22 -11.88 2.56
CA THR A 224 -14.47 -13.01 3.48
C THR A 224 -15.88 -12.96 4.02
N ASN A 225 -16.43 -11.76 4.22
CA ASN A 225 -17.78 -11.61 4.73
C ASN A 225 -18.85 -12.01 3.71
N GLU A 226 -18.64 -11.68 2.43
CA GLU A 226 -19.53 -12.11 1.34
C GLU A 226 -19.67 -13.63 1.25
N LYS A 227 -18.56 -14.36 1.33
CA LYS A 227 -18.59 -15.84 1.33
C LYS A 227 -19.39 -16.43 2.50
N ASN A 228 -19.30 -15.83 3.68
CA ASN A 228 -20.06 -16.29 4.84
C ASN A 228 -21.56 -16.03 4.70
N MET A 229 -21.94 -14.96 4.02
CA MET A 229 -23.34 -14.63 3.73
C MET A 229 -23.96 -15.59 2.72
N GLN A 230 -23.27 -15.84 1.60
CA GLN A 230 -23.74 -16.80 0.59
C GLN A 230 -23.97 -18.18 1.21
N LYS A 231 -23.02 -18.68 2.01
CA LYS A 231 -23.15 -19.97 2.70
C LYS A 231 -24.35 -20.02 3.65
N LYS A 232 -24.68 -18.89 4.31
CA LYS A 232 -25.84 -18.80 5.21
C LYS A 232 -27.15 -18.84 4.43
N THR A 233 -27.22 -18.16 3.29
CA THR A 233 -28.41 -18.16 2.39
C THR A 233 -28.66 -19.55 1.84
N THR A 234 -27.67 -20.20 1.27
CA THR A 234 -27.77 -21.56 0.74
C THR A 234 -28.23 -22.57 1.80
N ASN A 235 -27.77 -22.46 3.05
CA ASN A 235 -28.20 -23.33 4.13
C ASN A 235 -29.61 -23.04 4.63
N MET A 236 -30.17 -21.85 4.38
CA MET A 236 -31.59 -21.53 4.68
C MET A 236 -32.55 -22.02 3.59
N GLU A 237 -32.10 -22.05 2.34
CA GLU A 237 -32.87 -22.56 1.20
C GLU A 237 -32.92 -24.10 1.18
N ALA A 238 -31.94 -24.77 1.81
CA ALA A 238 -31.86 -26.22 1.90
C ALA A 238 -32.64 -26.82 3.10
N LYS A 239 -33.32 -26.01 3.90
CA LYS A 239 -34.19 -26.40 5.01
C LYS A 239 -35.64 -26.12 4.67
#